data_91e0b41df5512ccbf72eb0eb83924c32
#
_entry.id   91e0b41df5512ccbf72eb0eb83924c32
#
_cell.length_a   1.000
_cell.length_b   1.000
_cell.length_c   1.000
_cell.angle_alpha   90.00
_cell.angle_beta   90.00
_cell.angle_gamma   90.00
#
_symmetry.space_group_name_H-M   'P 1'
#
loop_
_entity.id
_entity.type
_entity.pdbx_description
1 polymer ?
#
loop_
_entity_poly.entity_id
_entity_poly.type
_entity_poly.pdbx_seq_one_letter_code
_entity_poly.pdbx_strand_id
1 'polypeptide(L)'
;MKRRKRINKKICTSFIITGMFLSNMMVVNGLDTDVKMSKVDNVYVYDQSSLMDEYTESVVTKPTYIIYPDQEVNELEADQLLDELGMKEHLKKYATSAYIVNPGKDGYTEEEENNFLTTIDSLIYCSSNTKVIGIGKGADFVNDYVVQKDWMLSGIMTYGGHKGENPKYSIPTYISNSEADVKDPYIETNHAQNKKDSGSIEVYSNNDNKFENVIYNPNEETLEESFDNAWNYVFSKNGRLGNITGTFYTMPDSQEREFEYTTFFMADRIGLNRTVVKEDLNNDGIKSLWYEYNSQSTLNAEKSSVPLVILLHGNGNDPRTQIETSGWAEVASENKVMLVEPEWQGKTIGNYSYDPMTEDDSSTENNDLLKMIEILKEKYPQIDASKIYIEGLSRGSRNSLHIGLVHPEIFAGIGVHSGGINPEFVDGLDEYVTKNQDLYDMPVYMVIGTKDVFNYLPVASNSGGINIQVAIQYYQRLNNMTVTNQFIDDGYYGVDQQSYKEVINNGSLTIKNRTLTNDKGVSISLNAIDNFGHWNYEPTALEMWKFFSQYSRDLTTGEIVLNKKEDNNTVPPENKDTSSTEITDKNTSNSNPKEETKKAVKTGDQSIFEVFAVISLLSAGAFVTIKKFVH
;
A
#
# COMPACT_ATOMS: atom_id res chain seq x y z
N MET A 1 -23.17 50.70 4.72
CA MET A 1 -23.66 49.78 3.68
C MET A 1 -22.77 48.56 3.64
N LYS A 2 -23.16 47.45 4.29
CA LYS A 2 -22.42 46.18 4.34
C LYS A 2 -23.01 45.24 3.32
N ARG A 3 -22.25 44.89 2.25
CA ARG A 3 -22.62 43.78 1.32
C ARG A 3 -22.19 42.46 1.97
N ARG A 4 -23.17 41.67 2.44
CA ARG A 4 -22.99 40.26 2.76
C ARG A 4 -22.92 39.48 1.46
N LYS A 5 -21.80 38.78 1.22
CA LYS A 5 -21.69 37.74 0.19
C LYS A 5 -22.55 36.54 0.62
N ARG A 6 -23.47 36.15 -0.24
CA ARG A 6 -24.20 34.87 -0.10
C ARG A 6 -23.23 33.75 -0.44
N ILE A 7 -22.92 32.93 0.54
CA ILE A 7 -22.23 31.65 0.35
C ILE A 7 -23.28 30.68 -0.20
N ASN A 8 -22.97 30.06 -1.32
CA ASN A 8 -23.84 29.13 -2.02
C ASN A 8 -24.16 27.90 -1.15
N LYS A 9 -25.44 27.68 -0.89
CA LYS A 9 -25.99 26.53 -0.16
C LYS A 9 -25.82 25.17 -0.90
N LYS A 10 -25.19 25.12 -2.05
CA LYS A 10 -25.02 23.88 -2.82
C LYS A 10 -23.91 22.96 -2.29
N ILE A 11 -22.96 23.48 -1.51
CA ILE A 11 -21.84 22.67 -0.98
C ILE A 11 -22.26 21.79 0.22
N CYS A 12 -23.32 22.17 0.95
CA CYS A 12 -23.77 21.36 2.11
C CYS A 12 -24.67 20.17 1.76
N THR A 13 -25.16 20.06 0.52
CA THR A 13 -26.10 19.00 0.14
C THR A 13 -25.37 17.73 -0.34
N SER A 14 -24.17 17.86 -0.88
CA SER A 14 -23.38 16.71 -1.36
C SER A 14 -22.86 15.83 -0.20
N PHE A 15 -22.50 16.42 0.94
CA PHE A 15 -22.03 15.64 2.09
C PHE A 15 -23.13 14.80 2.77
N ILE A 16 -24.39 15.16 2.62
CA ILE A 16 -25.52 14.41 3.22
C ILE A 16 -25.93 13.23 2.35
N ILE A 17 -25.71 13.30 1.03
CA ILE A 17 -26.06 12.23 0.10
C ILE A 17 -25.08 11.05 0.19
N THR A 18 -23.79 11.31 0.37
CA THR A 18 -22.76 10.25 0.53
C THR A 18 -22.94 9.47 1.84
N GLY A 19 -23.34 10.14 2.91
CA GLY A 19 -23.66 9.47 4.19
C GLY A 19 -24.96 8.64 4.15
N MET A 20 -25.91 8.96 3.27
CA MET A 20 -27.18 8.21 3.16
C MET A 20 -27.04 6.97 2.23
N PHE A 21 -26.10 6.94 1.29
CA PHE A 21 -25.89 5.76 0.46
C PHE A 21 -25.19 4.63 1.23
N LEU A 22 -24.29 4.94 2.16
CA LEU A 22 -23.65 3.94 3.02
C LEU A 22 -24.58 3.42 4.13
N SER A 23 -25.58 4.18 4.56
CA SER A 23 -26.51 3.76 5.62
C SER A 23 -27.69 2.92 5.13
N ASN A 24 -27.99 2.90 3.85
CA ASN A 24 -29.09 2.10 3.27
C ASN A 24 -28.63 0.75 2.67
N MET A 25 -27.35 0.42 2.70
CA MET A 25 -26.86 -0.92 2.30
C MET A 25 -26.87 -1.95 3.43
N MET A 26 -27.30 -1.62 4.65
CA MET A 26 -27.53 -2.61 5.70
C MET A 26 -29.00 -2.97 5.78
N VAL A 27 -29.26 -4.19 5.41
CA VAL A 27 -30.48 -5.03 5.47
C VAL A 27 -31.09 -5.33 4.10
N VAL A 28 -30.56 -6.34 3.42
CA VAL A 28 -31.39 -7.21 2.59
C VAL A 28 -31.07 -8.66 2.92
N ASN A 29 -31.96 -9.27 3.66
CA ASN A 29 -32.09 -10.72 3.75
C ASN A 29 -32.63 -11.24 2.42
N GLY A 30 -31.86 -12.04 1.71
CA GLY A 30 -32.29 -12.77 0.52
C GLY A 30 -31.36 -12.47 -0.65
N LEU A 31 -30.60 -13.46 -1.10
CA LEU A 31 -29.84 -13.48 -2.33
C LEU A 31 -30.77 -13.17 -3.52
N ASP A 32 -30.91 -11.89 -3.85
CA ASP A 32 -31.37 -11.47 -5.16
C ASP A 32 -30.11 -11.27 -6.02
N THR A 33 -29.85 -12.26 -6.88
CA THR A 33 -28.62 -12.32 -7.70
C THR A 33 -28.67 -11.40 -8.92
N ASP A 34 -29.71 -10.60 -9.06
CA ASP A 34 -29.85 -9.63 -10.13
C ASP A 34 -29.31 -8.26 -9.67
N VAL A 35 -28.02 -8.07 -9.81
CA VAL A 35 -27.39 -6.75 -9.65
C VAL A 35 -27.94 -5.83 -10.72
N LYS A 36 -28.64 -4.79 -10.30
CA LYS A 36 -29.17 -3.78 -11.20
C LYS A 36 -28.14 -2.67 -11.41
N MET A 37 -27.96 -2.29 -12.68
CA MET A 37 -27.32 -1.05 -13.04
C MET A 37 -28.04 0.10 -12.34
N SER A 38 -27.30 1.00 -11.68
CA SER A 38 -27.85 2.23 -11.11
C SER A 38 -27.34 3.44 -11.87
N LYS A 39 -28.06 4.56 -11.81
CA LYS A 39 -27.66 5.80 -12.46
C LYS A 39 -27.54 6.93 -11.46
N VAL A 40 -26.40 7.63 -11.49
CA VAL A 40 -26.15 8.85 -10.71
C VAL A 40 -25.67 9.92 -11.69
N ASP A 41 -26.47 10.96 -11.90
CA ASP A 41 -26.22 12.00 -12.90
C ASP A 41 -25.99 11.42 -14.31
N ASN A 42 -24.80 11.61 -14.91
CA ASN A 42 -24.41 11.05 -16.19
C ASN A 42 -23.61 9.74 -16.08
N VAL A 43 -23.55 9.12 -14.90
CA VAL A 43 -22.75 7.91 -14.63
C VAL A 43 -23.68 6.72 -14.40
N TYR A 44 -23.47 5.64 -15.14
CA TYR A 44 -24.03 4.33 -14.82
C TYR A 44 -23.06 3.53 -13.95
N VAL A 45 -23.58 2.96 -12.88
CA VAL A 45 -22.80 2.19 -11.90
C VAL A 45 -23.25 0.75 -11.88
N TYR A 46 -22.34 -0.16 -12.18
CA TYR A 46 -22.50 -1.59 -12.01
C TYR A 46 -21.66 -2.04 -10.81
N ASP A 47 -22.31 -2.25 -9.68
CA ASP A 47 -21.65 -2.48 -8.39
C ASP A 47 -21.80 -3.93 -7.93
N GLN A 48 -20.68 -4.62 -7.79
CA GLN A 48 -20.58 -5.99 -7.24
C GLN A 48 -19.92 -6.00 -5.85
N SER A 49 -19.69 -4.86 -5.23
CA SER A 49 -18.99 -4.77 -3.94
C SER A 49 -19.71 -5.54 -2.82
N SER A 50 -21.02 -5.73 -2.93
CA SER A 50 -21.82 -6.54 -1.98
C SER A 50 -21.45 -8.03 -1.99
N LEU A 51 -20.78 -8.52 -3.03
CA LEU A 51 -20.27 -9.89 -3.09
C LEU A 51 -18.96 -10.06 -2.32
N MET A 52 -18.41 -8.97 -1.79
CA MET A 52 -17.21 -9.04 -0.97
C MET A 52 -17.47 -9.83 0.30
N ASP A 53 -16.63 -10.81 0.53
CA ASP A 53 -16.52 -11.54 1.78
C ASP A 53 -15.11 -11.43 2.37
N GLU A 54 -14.85 -12.12 3.45
CA GLU A 54 -13.56 -12.14 4.11
C GLU A 54 -12.43 -12.80 3.31
N TYR A 55 -12.74 -13.43 2.20
CA TYR A 55 -11.77 -14.10 1.33
C TYR A 55 -11.34 -13.26 0.13
N THR A 56 -12.04 -12.15 -0.13
CA THR A 56 -11.66 -11.23 -1.21
C THR A 56 -10.58 -10.25 -0.75
N GLU A 57 -9.92 -9.62 -1.71
CA GLU A 57 -8.97 -8.55 -1.45
C GLU A 57 -9.65 -7.35 -0.77
N SER A 58 -8.85 -6.48 -0.18
CA SER A 58 -9.31 -5.25 0.46
C SER A 58 -10.00 -4.32 -0.53
N VAL A 59 -11.00 -3.57 -0.08
CA VAL A 59 -11.65 -2.52 -0.87
C VAL A 59 -10.69 -1.41 -1.31
N VAL A 60 -9.56 -1.27 -0.62
CA VAL A 60 -8.53 -0.26 -0.91
C VAL A 60 -7.73 -0.61 -2.15
N THR A 61 -7.45 -1.88 -2.36
CA THR A 61 -6.58 -2.34 -3.45
C THR A 61 -7.32 -3.02 -4.58
N LYS A 62 -8.64 -3.23 -4.45
CA LYS A 62 -9.47 -3.75 -5.53
C LYS A 62 -9.41 -2.87 -6.77
N PRO A 63 -9.36 -3.47 -7.97
CA PRO A 63 -9.46 -2.70 -9.19
C PRO A 63 -10.85 -2.07 -9.28
N THR A 64 -10.88 -0.76 -9.48
CA THR A 64 -12.11 -0.02 -9.77
C THR A 64 -12.01 0.54 -11.17
N TYR A 65 -13.06 0.41 -11.96
CA TYR A 65 -13.02 0.75 -13.38
C TYR A 65 -13.84 1.99 -13.68
N ILE A 66 -13.24 2.93 -14.43
CA ILE A 66 -13.94 4.06 -15.01
C ILE A 66 -13.91 3.88 -16.53
N ILE A 67 -15.07 3.90 -17.16
CA ILE A 67 -15.25 3.62 -18.58
C ILE A 67 -15.84 4.86 -19.26
N TYR A 68 -15.16 5.35 -20.26
CA TYR A 68 -15.60 6.43 -21.14
C TYR A 68 -15.99 5.84 -22.50
N PRO A 69 -17.30 5.67 -22.81
CA PRO A 69 -17.76 5.11 -24.07
C PRO A 69 -17.56 6.06 -25.26
N ASP A 70 -17.66 5.54 -26.49
CA ASP A 70 -17.55 6.32 -27.72
C ASP A 70 -18.66 7.37 -27.88
N GLN A 71 -19.84 7.08 -27.34
CA GLN A 71 -21.01 7.94 -27.39
C GLN A 71 -21.86 7.78 -26.13
N GLU A 72 -22.84 8.67 -25.93
CA GLU A 72 -23.80 8.54 -24.85
C GLU A 72 -24.54 7.20 -24.95
N VAL A 73 -24.58 6.45 -23.84
CA VAL A 73 -25.27 5.18 -23.70
C VAL A 73 -26.45 5.32 -22.73
N ASN A 74 -27.54 4.58 -22.98
CA ASN A 74 -28.61 4.39 -22.00
C ASN A 74 -28.30 3.18 -21.09
N GLU A 75 -29.19 2.87 -20.13
CA GLU A 75 -29.00 1.79 -19.15
C GLU A 75 -28.77 0.43 -19.81
N LEU A 76 -29.55 0.09 -20.85
CA LEU A 76 -29.42 -1.18 -21.56
C LEU A 76 -28.12 -1.26 -22.36
N GLU A 77 -27.74 -0.17 -23.03
CA GLU A 77 -26.49 -0.06 -23.77
C GLU A 77 -25.27 -0.08 -22.85
N ALA A 78 -25.39 0.52 -21.66
CA ALA A 78 -24.34 0.47 -20.64
C ALA A 78 -24.13 -0.98 -20.11
N ASP A 79 -25.22 -1.70 -19.91
CA ASP A 79 -25.19 -3.11 -19.52
C ASP A 79 -24.59 -4.00 -20.61
N GLN A 80 -24.96 -3.75 -21.88
CA GLN A 80 -24.40 -4.43 -23.06
C GLN A 80 -22.91 -4.15 -23.24
N LEU A 81 -22.46 -2.92 -22.99
CA LEU A 81 -21.05 -2.55 -23.05
C LEU A 81 -20.19 -3.37 -22.08
N LEU A 82 -20.69 -3.66 -20.88
CA LEU A 82 -20.00 -4.52 -19.94
C LEU A 82 -19.94 -5.98 -20.41
N ASP A 83 -20.95 -6.46 -21.12
CA ASP A 83 -20.92 -7.78 -21.77
C ASP A 83 -19.92 -7.80 -22.93
N GLU A 84 -19.90 -6.76 -23.79
CA GLU A 84 -18.95 -6.64 -24.89
C GLU A 84 -17.49 -6.55 -24.42
N LEU A 85 -17.25 -6.00 -23.24
CA LEU A 85 -15.94 -5.99 -22.56
C LEU A 85 -15.62 -7.30 -21.83
N GLY A 86 -16.55 -8.24 -21.72
CA GLY A 86 -16.37 -9.45 -20.89
C GLY A 86 -16.24 -9.16 -19.40
N MET A 87 -16.61 -7.96 -18.94
CA MET A 87 -16.28 -7.49 -17.59
C MET A 87 -17.19 -8.01 -16.48
N LYS A 88 -18.43 -8.43 -16.77
CA LYS A 88 -19.39 -8.78 -15.69
C LYS A 88 -18.90 -9.88 -14.77
N GLU A 89 -18.38 -10.97 -15.31
CA GLU A 89 -17.81 -12.05 -14.49
C GLU A 89 -16.53 -11.64 -13.78
N HIS A 90 -15.73 -10.78 -14.40
CA HIS A 90 -14.55 -10.17 -13.77
C HIS A 90 -14.93 -9.31 -12.56
N LEU A 91 -15.94 -8.44 -12.69
CA LEU A 91 -16.42 -7.59 -11.59
C LEU A 91 -16.98 -8.42 -10.43
N LYS A 92 -17.68 -9.52 -10.72
CA LYS A 92 -18.14 -10.48 -9.71
C LYS A 92 -16.96 -11.16 -9.01
N LYS A 93 -16.00 -11.66 -9.78
CA LYS A 93 -14.82 -12.36 -9.25
C LYS A 93 -14.05 -11.52 -8.23
N TYR A 94 -13.88 -10.22 -8.52
CA TYR A 94 -13.16 -9.30 -7.65
C TYR A 94 -14.07 -8.50 -6.71
N ALA A 95 -15.39 -8.77 -6.72
CA ALA A 95 -16.38 -8.04 -5.93
C ALA A 95 -16.18 -6.51 -5.99
N THR A 96 -16.10 -5.98 -7.20
CA THR A 96 -15.77 -4.58 -7.46
C THR A 96 -16.77 -3.92 -8.41
N SER A 97 -16.52 -2.69 -8.82
CA SER A 97 -17.48 -1.85 -9.53
C SER A 97 -16.90 -1.26 -10.81
N ALA A 98 -17.77 -1.06 -11.80
CA ALA A 98 -17.51 -0.27 -12.99
C ALA A 98 -18.43 0.95 -13.03
N TYR A 99 -17.84 2.08 -13.41
CA TYR A 99 -18.49 3.38 -13.56
C TYR A 99 -18.41 3.81 -15.02
N ILE A 100 -19.54 3.81 -15.73
CA ILE A 100 -19.63 4.21 -17.13
C ILE A 100 -20.03 5.68 -17.17
N VAL A 101 -19.09 6.55 -17.56
CA VAL A 101 -19.24 8.00 -17.54
C VAL A 101 -19.64 8.48 -18.95
N ASN A 102 -20.89 8.88 -19.09
CA ASN A 102 -21.39 9.39 -20.36
C ASN A 102 -20.82 10.78 -20.69
N PRO A 103 -20.60 11.08 -22.00
CA PRO A 103 -20.31 12.43 -22.42
C PRO A 103 -21.47 13.38 -22.09
N GLY A 104 -21.15 14.65 -21.93
CA GLY A 104 -22.14 15.72 -21.82
C GLY A 104 -22.85 15.98 -23.13
N LYS A 105 -23.74 17.00 -23.17
CA LYS A 105 -24.50 17.37 -24.39
C LYS A 105 -23.62 17.78 -25.57
N ASP A 106 -22.47 18.33 -25.28
CA ASP A 106 -21.50 18.81 -26.27
C ASP A 106 -20.33 17.82 -26.48
N GLY A 107 -20.49 16.57 -26.02
CA GLY A 107 -19.45 15.55 -26.01
C GLY A 107 -18.57 15.65 -24.78
N TYR A 108 -17.38 15.05 -24.84
CA TYR A 108 -16.36 15.18 -23.81
C TYR A 108 -15.66 16.54 -23.92
N THR A 109 -15.60 17.30 -22.83
CA THR A 109 -15.11 18.68 -22.79
C THR A 109 -14.24 18.91 -21.55
N GLU A 110 -13.63 20.10 -21.41
CA GLU A 110 -12.91 20.49 -20.20
C GLU A 110 -13.79 20.46 -18.93
N GLU A 111 -15.11 20.66 -19.06
CA GLU A 111 -16.03 20.49 -17.95
C GLU A 111 -16.08 19.05 -17.47
N GLU A 112 -16.02 18.09 -18.41
CA GLU A 112 -15.96 16.65 -18.09
C GLU A 112 -14.63 16.28 -17.43
N GLU A 113 -13.53 16.93 -17.75
CA GLU A 113 -12.26 16.77 -17.04
C GLU A 113 -12.41 17.13 -15.54
N ASN A 114 -13.09 18.25 -15.24
CA ASN A 114 -13.36 18.62 -13.86
C ASN A 114 -14.35 17.65 -13.18
N ASN A 115 -15.32 17.14 -13.93
CA ASN A 115 -16.27 16.15 -13.44
C ASN A 115 -15.61 14.79 -13.18
N PHE A 116 -14.55 14.45 -13.90
CA PHE A 116 -13.75 13.26 -13.63
C PHE A 116 -13.23 13.24 -12.17
N LEU A 117 -12.61 14.31 -11.70
CA LEU A 117 -12.16 14.40 -10.30
C LEU A 117 -13.32 14.32 -9.33
N THR A 118 -14.44 14.98 -9.61
CA THR A 118 -15.64 14.91 -8.77
C THR A 118 -16.21 13.49 -8.73
N THR A 119 -16.20 12.78 -9.86
CA THR A 119 -16.63 11.39 -9.95
C THR A 119 -15.74 10.49 -9.10
N ILE A 120 -14.44 10.61 -9.25
CA ILE A 120 -13.47 9.87 -8.43
C ILE A 120 -13.69 10.13 -6.95
N ASP A 121 -13.77 11.39 -6.53
CA ASP A 121 -13.93 11.76 -5.11
C ASP A 121 -15.24 11.26 -4.51
N SER A 122 -16.30 11.20 -5.31
CA SER A 122 -17.65 10.87 -4.82
C SER A 122 -18.01 9.39 -4.91
N LEU A 123 -17.45 8.66 -5.88
CA LEU A 123 -17.83 7.29 -6.18
C LEU A 123 -16.76 6.28 -5.75
N ILE A 124 -15.50 6.66 -5.80
CA ILE A 124 -14.38 5.78 -5.54
C ILE A 124 -13.74 6.15 -4.20
N TYR A 125 -14.13 5.42 -3.20
CA TYR A 125 -13.55 5.59 -1.89
C TYR A 125 -12.17 4.93 -1.84
N CYS A 126 -11.11 5.73 -1.74
CA CYS A 126 -9.77 5.25 -1.43
C CYS A 126 -9.18 4.24 -2.40
N SER A 127 -9.42 4.37 -3.68
CA SER A 127 -8.87 3.39 -4.62
C SER A 127 -7.44 3.70 -5.00
N SER A 128 -6.50 2.90 -4.54
CA SER A 128 -5.13 2.86 -5.05
C SER A 128 -5.02 2.02 -6.34
N ASN A 129 -6.14 1.52 -6.86
CA ASN A 129 -6.18 0.64 -8.02
C ASN A 129 -7.26 1.05 -9.04
N THR A 130 -7.31 2.34 -9.34
CA THR A 130 -8.25 2.88 -10.32
C THR A 130 -7.75 2.62 -11.74
N LYS A 131 -8.55 1.93 -12.55
CA LYS A 131 -8.30 1.62 -13.96
C LYS A 131 -9.23 2.45 -14.84
N VAL A 132 -8.71 3.01 -15.91
CA VAL A 132 -9.51 3.78 -16.87
C VAL A 132 -9.54 3.08 -18.22
N ILE A 133 -10.71 3.03 -18.82
CA ILE A 133 -10.97 2.48 -20.14
C ILE A 133 -11.61 3.56 -21.01
N GLY A 134 -10.97 3.92 -22.09
CA GLY A 134 -11.50 4.83 -23.11
C GLY A 134 -11.81 4.09 -24.41
N ILE A 135 -12.97 4.34 -25.02
CA ILE A 135 -13.42 3.69 -26.24
C ILE A 135 -13.79 4.77 -27.26
N GLY A 136 -13.19 4.74 -28.46
CA GLY A 136 -13.45 5.72 -29.53
C GLY A 136 -13.24 7.16 -29.05
N LYS A 137 -14.28 7.99 -29.03
CA LYS A 137 -14.21 9.38 -28.51
C LYS A 137 -13.91 9.43 -27.01
N GLY A 138 -14.31 8.40 -26.26
CA GLY A 138 -13.88 8.25 -24.87
C GLY A 138 -12.37 7.99 -24.75
N ALA A 139 -11.77 7.29 -25.73
CA ALA A 139 -10.32 7.16 -25.80
C ALA A 139 -9.63 8.47 -26.16
N ASP A 140 -10.20 9.27 -27.08
CA ASP A 140 -9.72 10.63 -27.35
C ASP A 140 -9.71 11.47 -26.07
N PHE A 141 -10.80 11.45 -25.31
CA PHE A 141 -10.91 12.17 -24.05
C PHE A 141 -9.88 11.71 -23.01
N VAL A 142 -9.64 10.39 -22.92
CA VAL A 142 -8.60 9.85 -22.04
C VAL A 142 -7.23 10.36 -22.47
N ASN A 143 -6.91 10.30 -23.76
CA ASN A 143 -5.62 10.72 -24.30
C ASN A 143 -5.34 12.22 -24.18
N ASP A 144 -6.38 13.07 -24.24
CA ASP A 144 -6.24 14.52 -24.22
C ASP A 144 -6.33 15.11 -22.79
N TYR A 145 -7.26 14.59 -21.96
CA TYR A 145 -7.63 15.23 -20.71
C TYR A 145 -7.39 14.38 -19.48
N VAL A 146 -7.81 13.09 -19.48
CA VAL A 146 -7.75 12.26 -18.27
C VAL A 146 -6.30 12.00 -17.85
N VAL A 147 -5.41 11.81 -18.82
CA VAL A 147 -3.96 11.61 -18.57
C VAL A 147 -3.26 12.84 -17.98
N GLN A 148 -3.88 14.01 -18.03
CA GLN A 148 -3.37 15.21 -17.36
C GLN A 148 -3.71 15.21 -15.85
N LYS A 149 -4.60 14.32 -15.43
CA LYS A 149 -5.11 14.11 -14.06
C LYS A 149 -4.76 12.72 -13.53
N ASP A 150 -3.72 12.12 -14.03
CA ASP A 150 -3.36 10.71 -13.87
C ASP A 150 -2.80 10.33 -12.50
N TRP A 151 -2.62 11.28 -11.61
CA TRP A 151 -2.10 11.05 -10.26
C TRP A 151 -2.94 10.06 -9.42
N MET A 152 -4.13 9.69 -9.86
CA MET A 152 -5.00 8.68 -9.25
C MET A 152 -5.02 7.34 -9.99
N LEU A 153 -4.54 7.31 -11.22
CA LEU A 153 -4.73 6.18 -12.10
C LEU A 153 -3.62 5.15 -11.90
N SER A 154 -3.99 3.89 -11.87
CA SER A 154 -3.06 2.78 -11.78
C SER A 154 -2.90 2.03 -13.10
N GLY A 155 -3.61 2.45 -14.14
CA GLY A 155 -3.48 1.91 -15.49
C GLY A 155 -4.57 2.40 -16.42
N ILE A 156 -4.25 2.46 -17.72
CA ILE A 156 -5.14 2.89 -18.78
C ILE A 156 -5.26 1.80 -19.84
N MET A 157 -6.46 1.67 -20.40
CA MET A 157 -6.72 0.98 -21.67
C MET A 157 -7.39 1.97 -22.62
N THR A 158 -6.87 2.11 -23.84
CA THR A 158 -7.54 2.82 -24.93
C THR A 158 -7.84 1.89 -26.11
N TYR A 159 -9.08 1.91 -26.55
CA TYR A 159 -9.58 1.18 -27.70
C TYR A 159 -10.01 2.16 -28.79
N GLY A 160 -9.26 2.28 -29.86
CA GLY A 160 -9.38 3.38 -30.82
C GLY A 160 -8.82 4.69 -30.25
N GLY A 161 -9.26 5.80 -30.80
CA GLY A 161 -8.82 7.13 -30.39
C GLY A 161 -7.58 7.64 -31.14
N HIS A 162 -7.36 8.94 -31.03
CA HIS A 162 -6.24 9.62 -31.66
C HIS A 162 -5.06 9.82 -30.70
N LYS A 163 -3.92 10.23 -31.25
CA LYS A 163 -2.75 10.63 -30.48
C LYS A 163 -3.05 11.90 -29.70
N GLY A 164 -2.94 11.81 -28.38
CA GLY A 164 -3.07 12.94 -27.47
C GLY A 164 -1.74 13.63 -27.16
N GLU A 165 -1.76 14.48 -26.13
CA GLU A 165 -0.57 15.08 -25.56
C GLU A 165 0.15 14.12 -24.61
N ASN A 166 1.39 14.45 -24.24
CA ASN A 166 2.14 13.67 -23.27
C ASN A 166 1.40 13.69 -21.92
N PRO A 167 1.17 12.52 -21.31
CA PRO A 167 0.65 12.44 -19.94
C PRO A 167 1.49 13.26 -18.97
N LYS A 168 0.86 13.83 -17.95
CA LYS A 168 1.56 14.62 -16.93
C LYS A 168 2.54 13.77 -16.10
N TYR A 169 2.19 12.51 -15.86
CA TYR A 169 3.00 11.52 -15.14
C TYR A 169 3.06 10.21 -15.92
N SER A 170 4.02 9.36 -15.58
CA SER A 170 4.07 8.01 -16.13
C SER A 170 2.85 7.21 -15.73
N ILE A 171 2.29 6.46 -16.69
CA ILE A 171 1.13 5.60 -16.44
C ILE A 171 1.19 4.33 -17.29
N PRO A 172 1.07 3.12 -16.68
CA PRO A 172 1.01 1.87 -17.43
C PRO A 172 -0.21 1.87 -18.36
N THR A 173 0.02 1.59 -19.66
CA THR A 173 -1.01 1.77 -20.68
C THR A 173 -1.08 0.58 -21.64
N TYR A 174 -2.30 0.15 -21.96
CA TYR A 174 -2.62 -0.77 -23.04
C TYR A 174 -3.38 -0.05 -24.16
N ILE A 175 -2.93 -0.18 -25.41
CA ILE A 175 -3.46 0.51 -26.57
C ILE A 175 -3.79 -0.50 -27.67
N SER A 176 -5.00 -0.47 -28.18
CA SER A 176 -5.49 -1.32 -29.28
C SER A 176 -6.38 -0.56 -30.25
N ASN A 177 -6.54 -1.09 -31.44
CA ASN A 177 -7.40 -0.55 -32.50
C ASN A 177 -7.18 0.95 -32.81
N SER A 178 -5.95 1.41 -32.60
CA SER A 178 -5.52 2.80 -32.75
C SER A 178 -4.38 2.91 -33.76
N GLU A 179 -4.15 4.10 -34.31
CA GLU A 179 -2.97 4.38 -35.12
C GLU A 179 -1.69 4.21 -34.30
N ALA A 180 -0.61 3.83 -34.98
CA ALA A 180 0.63 3.42 -34.32
C ALA A 180 1.32 4.54 -33.52
N ASP A 181 1.03 5.80 -33.77
CA ASP A 181 1.62 6.95 -33.08
C ASP A 181 0.90 7.33 -31.77
N VAL A 182 -0.25 6.71 -31.49
CA VAL A 182 -0.99 6.93 -30.22
C VAL A 182 -0.15 6.52 -29.01
N LYS A 183 0.74 5.53 -29.15
CA LYS A 183 1.63 5.09 -28.07
C LYS A 183 2.79 6.04 -27.74
N ASP A 184 3.16 6.93 -28.70
CA ASP A 184 4.40 7.70 -28.58
C ASP A 184 4.44 8.63 -27.35
N PRO A 185 3.37 9.40 -27.00
CA PRO A 185 3.34 10.22 -25.79
C PRO A 185 3.54 9.42 -24.52
N TYR A 186 2.96 8.23 -24.45
CA TYR A 186 3.09 7.34 -23.29
C TYR A 186 4.52 6.77 -23.18
N ILE A 187 5.13 6.34 -24.30
CA ILE A 187 6.51 5.85 -24.33
C ILE A 187 7.48 6.95 -23.85
N GLU A 188 7.25 8.19 -24.30
CA GLU A 188 8.09 9.32 -23.90
C GLU A 188 7.98 9.61 -22.42
N THR A 189 6.76 9.76 -21.88
CA THR A 189 6.52 10.07 -20.47
C THR A 189 6.94 8.94 -19.54
N ASN A 190 6.69 7.68 -19.91
CA ASN A 190 7.07 6.50 -19.11
C ASN A 190 8.55 6.14 -19.25
N HIS A 191 9.33 6.85 -20.06
CA HIS A 191 10.70 6.45 -20.40
C HIS A 191 10.83 4.99 -20.88
N ALA A 192 9.77 4.46 -21.51
CA ALA A 192 9.60 3.06 -21.86
C ALA A 192 10.21 2.75 -23.24
N GLN A 193 11.50 2.98 -23.40
CA GLN A 193 12.17 2.92 -24.71
C GLN A 193 12.64 1.51 -25.11
N ASN A 194 12.59 0.53 -24.20
CA ASN A 194 13.04 -0.81 -24.46
C ASN A 194 11.91 -1.64 -25.09
N LYS A 195 11.94 -1.76 -26.40
CA LYS A 195 10.94 -2.54 -27.14
C LYS A 195 11.28 -4.03 -27.11
N LYS A 196 10.26 -4.84 -26.80
CA LYS A 196 10.27 -6.29 -26.93
C LYS A 196 8.91 -6.73 -27.49
N ASP A 197 8.94 -7.63 -28.46
CA ASP A 197 7.69 -8.19 -28.98
C ASP A 197 7.28 -9.43 -28.19
N SER A 198 6.01 -9.53 -27.86
CA SER A 198 5.37 -10.70 -27.27
C SER A 198 4.31 -11.23 -28.22
N GLY A 199 4.69 -12.12 -29.12
CA GLY A 199 3.87 -12.50 -30.25
C GLY A 199 3.71 -11.33 -31.23
N SER A 200 2.47 -10.89 -31.45
CA SER A 200 2.15 -9.70 -32.27
C SER A 200 2.07 -8.40 -31.46
N ILE A 201 2.11 -8.48 -30.14
CA ILE A 201 1.96 -7.33 -29.25
C ILE A 201 3.34 -6.69 -29.01
N GLU A 202 3.43 -5.40 -29.14
CA GLU A 202 4.60 -4.60 -28.85
C GLU A 202 4.60 -4.20 -27.37
N VAL A 203 5.66 -4.58 -26.62
CA VAL A 203 5.86 -4.24 -25.21
C VAL A 203 7.02 -3.26 -25.12
N TYR A 204 6.74 -2.07 -24.65
CA TYR A 204 7.74 -1.05 -24.36
C TYR A 204 7.90 -0.94 -22.84
N SER A 205 9.14 -1.00 -22.33
CA SER A 205 9.43 -1.02 -20.91
C SER A 205 10.49 0.00 -20.51
N ASN A 206 10.36 0.47 -19.27
CA ASN A 206 11.38 1.22 -18.58
C ASN A 206 12.28 0.25 -17.79
N ASN A 207 13.60 0.38 -17.93
CA ASN A 207 14.54 -0.49 -17.21
C ASN A 207 14.62 -0.17 -15.71
N ASP A 208 14.34 1.07 -15.35
CA ASP A 208 14.47 1.55 -13.98
C ASP A 208 13.17 1.39 -13.18
N ASN A 209 12.03 1.21 -13.87
CA ASN A 209 10.74 1.01 -13.23
C ASN A 209 9.89 -0.04 -13.97
N LYS A 210 9.74 -1.20 -13.37
CA LYS A 210 9.01 -2.37 -13.93
C LYS A 210 7.53 -2.11 -14.22
N PHE A 211 6.95 -1.07 -13.63
CA PHE A 211 5.52 -0.74 -13.77
C PHE A 211 5.21 0.17 -14.96
N GLU A 212 6.17 0.95 -15.43
CA GLU A 212 5.98 2.00 -16.44
C GLU A 212 6.01 1.44 -17.87
N ASN A 213 5.19 0.42 -18.13
CA ASN A 213 5.13 -0.24 -19.42
C ASN A 213 4.06 0.38 -20.32
N VAL A 214 4.35 0.42 -21.63
CA VAL A 214 3.38 0.77 -22.68
C VAL A 214 3.23 -0.43 -23.60
N ILE A 215 2.00 -0.90 -23.75
CA ILE A 215 1.66 -2.08 -24.53
C ILE A 215 0.81 -1.64 -25.72
N TYR A 216 1.24 -1.98 -26.91
CA TYR A 216 0.51 -1.65 -28.14
C TYR A 216 0.23 -2.93 -28.95
N ASN A 217 -1.04 -3.16 -29.26
CA ASN A 217 -1.43 -4.20 -30.20
C ASN A 217 -1.74 -3.60 -31.57
N PRO A 218 -0.92 -3.89 -32.59
CA PRO A 218 -1.13 -3.39 -33.94
C PRO A 218 -2.25 -4.12 -34.72
N ASN A 219 -2.78 -5.23 -34.16
CA ASN A 219 -3.87 -5.97 -34.80
C ASN A 219 -5.23 -5.49 -34.30
N GLU A 220 -6.25 -5.71 -35.12
CA GLU A 220 -7.63 -5.53 -34.68
C GLU A 220 -8.00 -6.54 -33.60
N GLU A 221 -8.67 -6.07 -32.57
CA GLU A 221 -9.21 -6.86 -31.44
C GLU A 221 -10.67 -6.51 -31.23
N THR A 222 -11.40 -7.43 -30.62
CA THR A 222 -12.70 -7.13 -30.00
C THR A 222 -12.49 -6.37 -28.68
N LEU A 223 -13.55 -5.77 -28.13
CA LEU A 223 -13.47 -5.12 -26.81
C LEU A 223 -13.11 -6.12 -25.70
N GLU A 224 -13.63 -7.34 -25.76
CA GLU A 224 -13.31 -8.42 -24.81
C GLU A 224 -11.83 -8.81 -24.89
N GLU A 225 -11.30 -9.06 -26.09
CA GLU A 225 -9.88 -9.38 -26.27
C GLU A 225 -8.98 -8.25 -25.78
N SER A 226 -9.36 -7.00 -26.04
CA SER A 226 -8.61 -5.83 -25.58
C SER A 226 -8.63 -5.70 -24.06
N PHE A 227 -9.76 -5.93 -23.40
CA PHE A 227 -9.84 -5.92 -21.95
C PHE A 227 -9.03 -7.08 -21.34
N ASP A 228 -9.13 -8.29 -21.89
CA ASP A 228 -8.34 -9.44 -21.43
C ASP A 228 -6.84 -9.18 -21.56
N ASN A 229 -6.40 -8.60 -22.66
CA ASN A 229 -5.01 -8.23 -22.86
C ASN A 229 -4.59 -7.08 -21.92
N ALA A 230 -5.41 -6.05 -21.76
CA ALA A 230 -5.16 -4.98 -20.80
C ALA A 230 -5.05 -5.51 -19.38
N TRP A 231 -5.91 -6.47 -18.98
CA TRP A 231 -5.81 -7.17 -17.72
C TRP A 231 -4.48 -7.92 -17.58
N ASN A 232 -4.14 -8.75 -18.56
CA ASN A 232 -2.96 -9.61 -18.51
C ASN A 232 -1.63 -8.84 -18.53
N TYR A 233 -1.55 -7.75 -19.28
CA TYR A 233 -0.30 -6.99 -19.46
C TYR A 233 -0.17 -5.79 -18.53
N VAL A 234 -1.28 -5.17 -18.08
CA VAL A 234 -1.28 -3.92 -17.32
C VAL A 234 -2.06 -4.03 -16.01
N PHE A 235 -3.37 -4.25 -16.09
CA PHE A 235 -4.27 -4.02 -14.96
C PHE A 235 -4.06 -4.99 -13.79
N SER A 236 -3.73 -6.25 -14.06
CA SER A 236 -3.48 -7.26 -13.03
C SER A 236 -2.09 -7.16 -12.39
N LYS A 237 -1.24 -6.23 -12.83
CA LYS A 237 0.17 -6.20 -12.41
C LYS A 237 0.48 -5.12 -11.40
N ASN A 238 -0.31 -4.08 -11.36
CA ASN A 238 0.00 -2.93 -10.52
C ASN A 238 -1.24 -2.25 -9.95
N GLY A 239 -1.11 -1.78 -8.73
CA GLY A 239 -1.88 -0.72 -8.13
C GLY A 239 -1.09 0.59 -8.15
N ARG A 240 -1.55 1.61 -7.46
CA ARG A 240 -0.82 2.85 -7.27
C ARG A 240 -0.93 3.32 -5.83
N LEU A 241 0.19 3.50 -5.19
CA LEU A 241 0.26 4.04 -3.85
C LEU A 241 0.46 5.54 -3.92
N GLY A 242 -0.51 6.29 -3.43
CA GLY A 242 -0.37 7.73 -3.30
C GLY A 242 0.66 8.06 -2.21
N ASN A 243 1.62 8.86 -2.55
CA ASN A 243 2.60 9.46 -1.65
C ASN A 243 1.94 10.47 -0.69
N ILE A 244 0.76 10.15 -0.20
CA ILE A 244 -0.09 11.06 0.50
C ILE A 244 -0.27 10.52 1.90
N THR A 245 -0.25 11.30 2.77
CA THR A 245 -0.84 11.48 4.10
C THR A 245 -1.73 10.35 4.64
N GLY A 246 -1.56 9.09 4.23
CA GLY A 246 -2.34 7.96 4.76
C GLY A 246 -3.81 7.95 4.36
N THR A 247 -4.21 8.86 3.52
CA THR A 247 -5.50 8.81 2.87
C THR A 247 -5.23 8.45 1.43
N PHE A 248 -5.88 7.45 0.94
CA PHE A 248 -5.88 7.06 -0.47
C PHE A 248 -6.55 8.12 -1.32
N TYR A 249 -6.85 9.26 -0.71
CA TYR A 249 -7.63 10.29 -1.33
C TYR A 249 -6.79 11.10 -2.27
N THR A 250 -7.47 11.45 -3.25
CA THR A 250 -7.22 12.50 -4.18
C THR A 250 -6.60 13.68 -3.51
N MET A 251 -5.38 13.93 -3.90
CA MET A 251 -4.77 15.19 -3.55
C MET A 251 -4.90 16.13 -4.72
N PRO A 252 -5.23 17.38 -4.46
CA PRO A 252 -5.27 18.39 -5.50
C PRO A 252 -3.94 18.48 -6.26
N ASP A 253 -4.00 18.66 -7.56
CA ASP A 253 -2.83 18.89 -8.44
C ASP A 253 -1.84 19.91 -7.90
N SER A 254 -2.31 20.89 -7.12
CA SER A 254 -1.50 21.94 -6.53
C SER A 254 -0.42 21.45 -5.55
N GLN A 255 -0.40 20.16 -5.22
CA GLN A 255 0.51 19.65 -4.21
C GLN A 255 1.72 18.88 -4.76
N GLU A 256 2.04 19.01 -6.03
CA GLU A 256 3.24 18.42 -6.65
C GLU A 256 3.73 17.18 -5.92
N ARG A 257 3.07 16.03 -6.13
CA ARG A 257 3.41 14.78 -5.46
C ARG A 257 3.83 13.73 -6.46
N GLU A 258 4.83 13.02 -6.08
CA GLU A 258 5.22 11.80 -6.77
C GLU A 258 4.39 10.64 -6.25
N PHE A 259 3.94 9.77 -7.14
CA PHE A 259 3.19 8.56 -6.84
C PHE A 259 4.02 7.34 -7.18
N GLU A 260 3.95 6.36 -6.30
CA GLU A 260 4.57 5.07 -6.52
C GLU A 260 3.56 4.07 -7.07
N TYR A 261 3.96 3.31 -8.07
CA TYR A 261 3.26 2.10 -8.46
C TYR A 261 3.62 0.97 -7.51
N THR A 262 2.64 0.12 -7.20
CA THR A 262 2.79 -1.06 -6.38
C THR A 262 2.35 -2.29 -7.14
N THR A 263 2.77 -3.45 -6.70
CA THR A 263 2.26 -4.71 -7.23
C THR A 263 0.79 -4.86 -6.87
N PHE A 264 -0.04 -5.25 -7.83
CA PHE A 264 -1.39 -5.68 -7.53
C PHE A 264 -1.34 -7.12 -7.01
N PHE A 265 -1.60 -7.27 -5.72
CA PHE A 265 -1.49 -8.55 -5.04
C PHE A 265 -2.61 -9.52 -5.45
N MET A 266 -2.20 -10.74 -5.78
CA MET A 266 -3.06 -11.91 -5.90
C MET A 266 -2.27 -13.12 -5.42
N ALA A 267 -2.69 -13.77 -4.34
CA ALA A 267 -1.95 -14.85 -3.69
C ALA A 267 -1.60 -16.00 -4.66
N ASP A 268 -2.56 -16.44 -5.45
CA ASP A 268 -2.40 -17.50 -6.43
C ASP A 268 -1.37 -17.16 -7.53
N ARG A 269 -1.29 -15.89 -7.93
CA ARG A 269 -0.33 -15.44 -8.95
C ARG A 269 1.12 -15.51 -8.48
N ILE A 270 1.37 -15.26 -7.21
CA ILE A 270 2.72 -15.28 -6.64
C ILE A 270 3.02 -16.59 -5.89
N GLY A 271 2.14 -17.58 -5.99
CA GLY A 271 2.34 -18.92 -5.44
C GLY A 271 2.16 -19.02 -3.94
N LEU A 272 1.38 -18.14 -3.33
CA LEU A 272 0.98 -18.22 -1.92
C LEU A 272 -0.41 -18.82 -1.76
N ASN A 273 -0.55 -19.75 -0.83
CA ASN A 273 -1.85 -20.17 -0.33
C ASN A 273 -2.31 -19.18 0.74
N ARG A 274 -3.58 -18.78 0.69
CA ARG A 274 -4.22 -17.99 1.74
C ARG A 274 -5.19 -18.87 2.53
N THR A 275 -5.05 -18.92 3.85
CA THR A 275 -5.99 -19.57 4.76
C THR A 275 -6.56 -18.52 5.70
N VAL A 276 -7.89 -18.48 5.81
CA VAL A 276 -8.59 -17.63 6.78
C VAL A 276 -8.97 -18.46 7.99
N VAL A 277 -8.56 -18.02 9.17
CA VAL A 277 -8.82 -18.74 10.42
C VAL A 277 -9.70 -17.87 11.32
N LYS A 278 -10.69 -18.50 11.95
CA LYS A 278 -11.65 -17.87 12.86
C LYS A 278 -11.80 -18.78 14.07
N GLU A 279 -11.21 -18.41 15.18
CA GLU A 279 -11.21 -19.18 16.41
C GLU A 279 -11.68 -18.33 17.59
N ASP A 280 -12.50 -18.92 18.45
CA ASP A 280 -12.92 -18.34 19.71
C ASP A 280 -11.81 -18.63 20.75
N LEU A 281 -10.85 -17.71 20.84
CA LEU A 281 -9.67 -17.88 21.71
C LEU A 281 -9.99 -17.68 23.20
N ASN A 282 -11.09 -17.00 23.51
CA ASN A 282 -11.48 -16.61 24.86
C ASN A 282 -12.65 -17.43 25.41
N ASN A 283 -13.29 -18.29 24.59
CA ASN A 283 -14.49 -19.06 24.91
C ASN A 283 -15.68 -18.16 25.35
N ASP A 284 -15.80 -16.99 24.73
CA ASP A 284 -16.87 -16.02 25.01
C ASP A 284 -17.92 -15.94 23.88
N GLY A 285 -17.73 -16.70 22.80
CA GLY A 285 -18.60 -16.77 21.62
C GLY A 285 -18.23 -15.76 20.53
N ILE A 286 -17.23 -14.91 20.74
CA ILE A 286 -16.68 -14.03 19.73
C ILE A 286 -15.41 -14.66 19.15
N LYS A 287 -15.24 -14.58 17.86
CA LYS A 287 -14.09 -15.19 17.19
C LYS A 287 -13.00 -14.14 16.96
N SER A 288 -11.78 -14.57 17.11
CA SER A 288 -10.61 -13.90 16.59
C SER A 288 -10.36 -14.33 15.16
N LEU A 289 -9.89 -13.41 14.32
CA LEU A 289 -9.67 -13.61 12.89
C LEU A 289 -8.20 -13.37 12.55
N TRP A 290 -7.63 -14.26 11.74
CA TRP A 290 -6.35 -13.99 11.08
C TRP A 290 -6.24 -14.67 9.73
N TYR A 291 -5.35 -14.14 8.90
CA TYR A 291 -4.99 -14.69 7.60
C TYR A 291 -3.59 -15.31 7.67
N GLU A 292 -3.43 -16.48 7.10
CA GLU A 292 -2.15 -17.19 7.01
C GLU A 292 -1.75 -17.28 5.54
N TYR A 293 -0.51 -16.89 5.22
CA TYR A 293 0.04 -16.99 3.88
C TYR A 293 1.30 -17.84 3.89
N ASN A 294 1.33 -18.84 3.04
CA ASN A 294 2.45 -19.76 2.90
C ASN A 294 2.56 -20.28 1.48
N SER A 295 3.77 -20.62 1.07
CA SER A 295 4.03 -21.29 -0.19
C SER A 295 4.09 -22.82 0.00
N GLN A 296 3.96 -23.58 -1.08
CA GLN A 296 4.16 -25.02 -1.02
C GLN A 296 5.59 -25.38 -0.54
N SER A 297 6.59 -24.57 -0.90
CA SER A 297 7.97 -24.77 -0.43
C SER A 297 8.12 -24.54 1.08
N THR A 298 7.33 -23.61 1.64
CA THR A 298 7.25 -23.36 3.09
C THR A 298 6.63 -24.55 3.81
N LEU A 299 5.51 -25.07 3.30
CA LEU A 299 4.81 -26.22 3.89
C LEU A 299 5.63 -27.52 3.83
N ASN A 300 6.47 -27.67 2.81
CA ASN A 300 7.34 -28.84 2.64
C ASN A 300 8.73 -28.66 3.28
N ALA A 301 8.97 -27.56 3.96
CA ALA A 301 10.26 -27.30 4.61
C ALA A 301 10.49 -28.21 5.82
N GLU A 302 11.74 -28.33 6.24
CA GLU A 302 12.11 -29.08 7.43
C GLU A 302 11.49 -28.46 8.69
N LYS A 303 11.32 -29.26 9.71
CA LYS A 303 10.86 -28.80 11.01
C LYS A 303 11.79 -27.71 11.57
N SER A 304 11.20 -26.65 12.11
CA SER A 304 11.93 -25.52 12.75
C SER A 304 12.93 -24.84 11.79
N SER A 305 12.54 -24.63 10.53
CA SER A 305 13.38 -24.00 9.50
C SER A 305 12.76 -22.77 8.85
N VAL A 306 11.48 -22.49 9.10
CA VAL A 306 10.71 -21.43 8.43
C VAL A 306 10.51 -20.24 9.37
N PRO A 307 10.98 -19.04 9.02
CA PRO A 307 10.67 -17.83 9.76
C PRO A 307 9.17 -17.48 9.70
N LEU A 308 8.66 -16.90 10.79
CA LEU A 308 7.32 -16.34 10.87
C LEU A 308 7.40 -14.82 10.94
N VAL A 309 6.66 -14.11 10.08
CA VAL A 309 6.47 -12.66 10.17
C VAL A 309 4.99 -12.37 10.43
N ILE A 310 4.73 -11.62 11.49
CA ILE A 310 3.38 -11.17 11.86
C ILE A 310 3.23 -9.73 11.42
N LEU A 311 2.16 -9.42 10.68
CA LEU A 311 1.91 -8.10 10.11
C LEU A 311 0.67 -7.47 10.73
N LEU A 312 0.83 -6.30 11.34
CA LEU A 312 -0.24 -5.57 11.99
C LEU A 312 -0.67 -4.37 11.13
N HIS A 313 -1.89 -4.39 10.65
CA HIS A 313 -2.44 -3.31 9.83
C HIS A 313 -2.60 -1.98 10.59
N GLY A 314 -2.73 -0.87 9.86
CA GLY A 314 -2.97 0.46 10.39
C GLY A 314 -4.38 0.65 10.94
N ASN A 315 -4.59 1.73 11.71
CA ASN A 315 -5.90 2.07 12.25
C ASN A 315 -6.90 2.30 11.12
N GLY A 316 -8.06 1.67 11.21
CA GLY A 316 -9.10 1.78 10.19
C GLY A 316 -8.94 0.81 9.02
N ASN A 317 -7.77 0.23 8.82
CA ASN A 317 -7.50 -0.81 7.83
C ASN A 317 -7.91 -2.20 8.35
N ASP A 318 -7.63 -3.21 7.57
CA ASP A 318 -7.82 -4.62 7.91
C ASP A 318 -6.62 -5.46 7.42
N PRO A 319 -6.54 -6.76 7.80
CA PRO A 319 -5.43 -7.63 7.40
C PRO A 319 -5.21 -7.70 5.90
N ARG A 320 -6.28 -7.68 5.10
CA ARG A 320 -6.21 -7.73 3.63
C ARG A 320 -5.49 -6.53 3.04
N THR A 321 -5.72 -5.33 3.61
CA THR A 321 -5.01 -4.12 3.20
C THR A 321 -3.52 -4.21 3.49
N GLN A 322 -3.13 -4.81 4.61
CA GLN A 322 -1.72 -4.89 4.99
C GLN A 322 -0.93 -5.78 4.03
N ILE A 323 -1.42 -6.98 3.69
CA ILE A 323 -0.71 -7.86 2.75
C ILE A 323 -0.58 -7.25 1.36
N GLU A 324 -1.63 -6.57 0.92
CA GLU A 324 -1.70 -6.03 -0.44
C GLU A 324 -0.82 -4.79 -0.66
N THR A 325 -0.44 -4.10 0.41
CA THR A 325 0.28 -2.82 0.32
C THR A 325 1.68 -2.82 0.93
N SER A 326 2.04 -3.88 1.67
CA SER A 326 3.30 -3.89 2.42
C SER A 326 4.51 -4.42 1.63
N GLY A 327 4.30 -5.20 0.55
CA GLY A 327 5.37 -5.90 -0.19
C GLY A 327 5.86 -7.19 0.49
N TRP A 328 5.28 -7.58 1.62
CA TRP A 328 5.66 -8.81 2.30
C TRP A 328 5.24 -10.07 1.56
N ALA A 329 4.22 -10.00 0.72
CA ALA A 329 3.77 -11.13 -0.08
C ALA A 329 4.88 -11.65 -1.03
N GLU A 330 5.56 -10.75 -1.74
CA GLU A 330 6.69 -11.07 -2.60
C GLU A 330 7.86 -11.64 -1.80
N VAL A 331 8.17 -11.02 -0.66
CA VAL A 331 9.21 -11.52 0.25
C VAL A 331 8.92 -12.95 0.71
N ALA A 332 7.68 -13.23 1.10
CA ALA A 332 7.28 -14.57 1.55
C ALA A 332 7.36 -15.61 0.43
N SER A 333 6.93 -15.24 -0.77
CA SER A 333 6.99 -16.10 -1.96
C SER A 333 8.43 -16.48 -2.32
N GLU A 334 9.35 -15.53 -2.27
CA GLU A 334 10.73 -15.70 -2.70
C GLU A 334 11.66 -16.30 -1.63
N ASN A 335 11.37 -16.05 -0.35
CA ASN A 335 12.30 -16.35 0.75
C ASN A 335 11.83 -17.45 1.72
N LYS A 336 10.77 -18.20 1.39
CA LYS A 336 10.20 -19.26 2.24
C LYS A 336 9.82 -18.75 3.65
N VAL A 337 9.21 -17.59 3.72
CA VAL A 337 8.70 -16.99 4.97
C VAL A 337 7.22 -17.30 5.08
N MET A 338 6.74 -17.61 6.27
CA MET A 338 5.31 -17.66 6.59
C MET A 338 4.86 -16.29 7.06
N LEU A 339 3.74 -15.79 6.54
CA LEU A 339 3.12 -14.55 7.00
C LEU A 339 1.82 -14.84 7.73
N VAL A 340 1.54 -14.04 8.74
CA VAL A 340 0.27 -14.07 9.47
C VAL A 340 -0.20 -12.65 9.75
N GLU A 341 -1.47 -12.42 9.50
CA GLU A 341 -2.08 -11.10 9.60
C GLU A 341 -3.36 -11.16 10.42
N PRO A 342 -3.28 -10.81 11.72
CA PRO A 342 -4.45 -10.79 12.59
C PRO A 342 -5.30 -9.54 12.38
N GLU A 343 -6.64 -9.70 12.53
CA GLU A 343 -7.53 -8.57 12.83
C GLU A 343 -7.36 -8.22 14.31
N TRP A 344 -6.60 -7.19 14.59
CA TRP A 344 -6.21 -6.84 15.94
C TRP A 344 -7.02 -5.68 16.56
N GLN A 345 -7.93 -5.04 15.78
CA GLN A 345 -8.72 -3.91 16.25
C GLN A 345 -10.14 -4.30 16.71
N GLY A 346 -10.54 -5.55 16.57
CA GLY A 346 -11.90 -5.98 16.89
C GLY A 346 -12.95 -5.41 15.94
N LYS A 347 -12.67 -5.43 14.64
CA LYS A 347 -13.57 -4.91 13.61
C LYS A 347 -14.59 -5.91 13.13
N THR A 348 -15.62 -5.37 12.46
CA THR A 348 -16.53 -6.14 11.63
C THR A 348 -15.94 -6.26 10.22
N ILE A 349 -15.77 -7.49 9.74
CA ILE A 349 -15.39 -7.80 8.37
C ILE A 349 -16.54 -8.59 7.73
N GLY A 350 -17.08 -8.07 6.65
CA GLY A 350 -18.33 -8.58 6.09
C GLY A 350 -19.48 -8.45 7.11
N ASN A 351 -20.10 -9.56 7.47
CA ASN A 351 -21.21 -9.60 8.44
C ASN A 351 -20.80 -10.12 9.83
N TYR A 352 -19.50 -10.27 10.08
CA TYR A 352 -18.97 -10.85 11.32
C TYR A 352 -18.20 -9.84 12.13
N SER A 353 -18.40 -9.85 13.44
CA SER A 353 -17.58 -9.11 14.40
C SER A 353 -16.54 -10.03 14.98
N TYR A 354 -15.33 -9.52 15.17
CA TYR A 354 -14.18 -10.26 15.68
C TYR A 354 -13.60 -9.61 16.92
N ASP A 355 -13.05 -10.42 17.82
CA ASP A 355 -12.31 -9.94 18.98
C ASP A 355 -10.97 -9.33 18.57
N PRO A 356 -10.51 -8.28 19.27
CA PRO A 356 -9.16 -7.75 19.07
C PRO A 356 -8.10 -8.74 19.55
N MET A 357 -7.03 -8.91 18.78
CA MET A 357 -5.90 -9.79 19.12
C MET A 357 -4.78 -9.08 19.87
N THR A 358 -4.68 -7.77 19.70
CA THR A 358 -3.77 -6.94 20.50
C THR A 358 -4.56 -5.75 21.02
N GLU A 359 -4.36 -5.41 22.26
CA GLU A 359 -4.85 -4.17 22.85
C GLU A 359 -3.74 -3.12 22.85
N ASP A 360 -4.09 -1.87 23.12
CA ASP A 360 -3.11 -0.80 23.32
C ASP A 360 -2.16 -1.13 24.50
N ASP A 361 -2.65 -1.89 25.46
CA ASP A 361 -1.87 -2.50 26.54
C ASP A 361 -1.55 -3.95 26.20
N SER A 362 -0.36 -4.18 25.66
CA SER A 362 0.14 -5.52 25.30
C SER A 362 0.61 -6.32 26.53
N SER A 363 0.41 -5.80 27.73
CA SER A 363 0.95 -6.38 28.98
C SER A 363 0.18 -7.58 29.52
N THR A 364 -0.99 -7.92 28.95
CA THR A 364 -1.81 -9.02 29.45
C THR A 364 -1.25 -10.38 29.04
N GLU A 365 -1.12 -11.30 30.01
CA GLU A 365 -0.69 -12.68 29.77
C GLU A 365 -1.66 -13.47 28.88
N ASN A 366 -2.87 -12.95 28.68
CA ASN A 366 -3.94 -13.54 27.85
C ASN A 366 -4.11 -12.83 26.50
N ASN A 367 -3.09 -12.17 26.02
CA ASN A 367 -3.14 -11.50 24.72
C ASN A 367 -3.41 -12.52 23.60
N ASP A 368 -4.43 -12.29 22.79
CA ASP A 368 -4.86 -13.21 21.73
C ASP A 368 -3.80 -13.38 20.64
N LEU A 369 -2.96 -12.38 20.42
CA LEU A 369 -1.81 -12.50 19.52
C LEU A 369 -0.83 -13.58 20.01
N LEU A 370 -0.57 -13.66 21.31
CA LEU A 370 0.33 -14.69 21.89
C LEU A 370 -0.29 -16.09 21.75
N LYS A 371 -1.60 -16.22 21.99
CA LYS A 371 -2.34 -17.47 21.78
C LYS A 371 -2.28 -17.91 20.32
N MET A 372 -2.49 -16.99 19.38
CA MET A 372 -2.36 -17.25 17.94
C MET A 372 -0.96 -17.78 17.59
N ILE A 373 0.10 -17.18 18.13
CA ILE A 373 1.49 -17.65 17.90
C ILE A 373 1.65 -19.10 18.33
N GLU A 374 1.13 -19.48 19.49
CA GLU A 374 1.21 -20.86 19.98
C GLU A 374 0.44 -21.83 19.08
N ILE A 375 -0.78 -21.46 18.66
CA ILE A 375 -1.58 -22.25 17.71
C ILE A 375 -0.81 -22.45 16.38
N LEU A 376 -0.18 -21.41 15.88
CA LEU A 376 0.59 -21.49 14.64
C LEU A 376 1.80 -22.41 14.76
N LYS A 377 2.53 -22.37 15.87
CA LYS A 377 3.67 -23.26 16.15
C LYS A 377 3.24 -24.73 16.22
N GLU A 378 2.06 -25.01 16.77
CA GLU A 378 1.50 -26.37 16.82
C GLU A 378 1.02 -26.82 15.44
N LYS A 379 0.33 -25.95 14.70
CA LYS A 379 -0.22 -26.24 13.37
C LYS A 379 0.86 -26.42 12.31
N TYR A 380 1.92 -25.63 12.37
CA TYR A 380 3.02 -25.60 11.41
C TYR A 380 4.36 -25.91 12.09
N PRO A 381 4.71 -27.19 12.24
CA PRO A 381 5.97 -27.58 12.90
C PRO A 381 7.23 -27.11 12.13
N GLN A 382 7.07 -26.59 10.90
CA GLN A 382 8.13 -25.95 10.12
C GLN A 382 8.55 -24.60 10.70
N ILE A 383 7.68 -23.91 11.46
CA ILE A 383 8.00 -22.62 12.05
C ILE A 383 9.23 -22.73 12.96
N ASP A 384 10.21 -21.90 12.72
CA ASP A 384 11.37 -21.71 13.58
C ASP A 384 11.02 -20.69 14.67
N ALA A 385 10.73 -21.18 15.88
CA ALA A 385 10.37 -20.33 17.02
C ALA A 385 11.48 -19.33 17.42
N SER A 386 12.72 -19.54 16.94
CA SER A 386 13.82 -18.59 17.13
C SER A 386 13.79 -17.42 16.14
N LYS A 387 12.91 -17.47 15.12
CA LYS A 387 12.80 -16.49 14.03
C LYS A 387 11.37 -16.01 13.84
N ILE A 388 10.80 -15.49 14.92
CA ILE A 388 9.49 -14.82 14.89
C ILE A 388 9.74 -13.32 14.89
N TYR A 389 9.20 -12.64 13.89
CA TYR A 389 9.29 -11.19 13.71
C TYR A 389 7.89 -10.59 13.67
N ILE A 390 7.78 -9.33 14.08
CA ILE A 390 6.52 -8.59 14.02
C ILE A 390 6.75 -7.22 13.40
N GLU A 391 5.87 -6.84 12.50
CA GLU A 391 5.89 -5.56 11.80
C GLU A 391 4.50 -4.95 11.83
N GLY A 392 4.41 -3.62 11.74
CA GLY A 392 3.12 -2.97 11.63
C GLY A 392 3.19 -1.59 10.99
N LEU A 393 2.01 -1.14 10.53
CA LEU A 393 1.78 0.19 9.99
C LEU A 393 1.07 1.07 11.03
N SER A 394 1.53 2.31 11.25
CA SER A 394 0.82 3.32 12.04
C SER A 394 0.50 2.85 13.47
N ARG A 395 -0.77 2.65 13.82
CA ARG A 395 -1.15 2.06 15.11
C ARG A 395 -0.68 0.62 15.26
N GLY A 396 -0.60 -0.15 14.16
CA GLY A 396 0.04 -1.46 14.14
C GLY A 396 1.52 -1.39 14.52
N SER A 397 2.25 -0.36 14.06
CA SER A 397 3.62 -0.08 14.49
C SER A 397 3.74 0.17 15.98
N ARG A 398 2.83 0.97 16.54
CA ARG A 398 2.80 1.19 17.99
C ARG A 398 2.64 -0.12 18.75
N ASN A 399 1.72 -0.99 18.32
CA ASN A 399 1.52 -2.28 18.94
C ASN A 399 2.73 -3.20 18.78
N SER A 400 3.39 -3.21 17.61
CA SER A 400 4.65 -3.94 17.41
C SER A 400 5.74 -3.47 18.38
N LEU A 401 5.88 -2.14 18.54
CA LEU A 401 6.83 -1.56 19.49
C LEU A 401 6.48 -1.91 20.95
N HIS A 402 5.21 -1.83 21.33
CA HIS A 402 4.78 -2.14 22.69
C HIS A 402 5.03 -3.61 23.03
N ILE A 403 4.55 -4.54 22.21
CA ILE A 403 4.69 -5.98 22.49
C ILE A 403 6.15 -6.42 22.48
N GLY A 404 6.99 -5.78 21.66
CA GLY A 404 8.42 -6.03 21.64
C GLY A 404 9.15 -5.58 22.91
N LEU A 405 8.63 -4.60 23.66
CA LEU A 405 9.16 -4.19 24.96
C LEU A 405 8.64 -5.07 26.11
N VAL A 406 7.38 -5.50 26.00
CA VAL A 406 6.69 -6.29 27.03
C VAL A 406 7.07 -7.77 26.96
N HIS A 407 7.14 -8.33 25.74
CA HIS A 407 7.46 -9.73 25.44
C HIS A 407 8.68 -9.88 24.53
N PRO A 408 9.83 -9.29 24.89
CA PRO A 408 11.02 -9.38 24.04
C PRO A 408 11.55 -10.80 23.85
N GLU A 409 11.18 -11.73 24.74
CA GLU A 409 11.57 -13.15 24.67
C GLU A 409 11.00 -13.89 23.44
N ILE A 410 9.94 -13.36 22.83
CA ILE A 410 9.24 -14.01 21.72
C ILE A 410 9.83 -13.61 20.37
N PHE A 411 10.16 -12.32 20.19
CA PHE A 411 10.47 -11.76 18.89
C PHE A 411 11.97 -11.63 18.65
N ALA A 412 12.44 -12.00 17.47
CA ALA A 412 13.81 -11.82 17.01
C ALA A 412 14.04 -10.47 16.29
N GLY A 413 12.99 -9.69 16.07
CA GLY A 413 13.06 -8.35 15.50
C GLY A 413 11.70 -7.69 15.34
N ILE A 414 11.70 -6.35 15.36
CA ILE A 414 10.53 -5.48 15.24
C ILE A 414 10.63 -4.59 14.01
N GLY A 415 9.57 -4.56 13.20
CA GLY A 415 9.40 -3.65 12.08
C GLY A 415 8.39 -2.54 12.38
N VAL A 416 8.65 -1.37 11.85
CA VAL A 416 7.84 -0.17 12.09
C VAL A 416 7.68 0.61 10.79
N HIS A 417 6.46 0.77 10.31
CA HIS A 417 6.12 1.74 9.26
C HIS A 417 5.26 2.86 9.83
N SER A 418 5.75 4.10 9.72
CA SER A 418 4.98 5.30 10.02
C SER A 418 4.35 5.31 11.42
N GLY A 419 5.12 4.95 12.46
CA GLY A 419 4.63 4.92 13.83
C GLY A 419 5.72 5.06 14.88
N GLY A 420 5.29 5.35 16.12
CA GLY A 420 6.14 5.50 17.29
C GLY A 420 5.35 5.26 18.56
N ILE A 421 5.95 5.48 19.72
CA ILE A 421 5.30 5.34 21.02
C ILE A 421 4.81 6.71 21.49
N ASN A 422 3.51 6.88 21.62
CA ASN A 422 2.94 8.12 22.16
C ASN A 422 3.29 8.20 23.67
N PRO A 423 3.87 9.33 24.14
CA PRO A 423 4.17 9.55 25.55
C PRO A 423 2.99 9.35 26.52
N GLU A 424 1.76 9.50 26.04
CA GLU A 424 0.55 9.28 26.83
C GLU A 424 0.25 7.80 27.11
N PHE A 425 0.91 6.88 26.39
CA PHE A 425 0.71 5.43 26.49
C PHE A 425 1.97 4.70 26.98
N VAL A 426 2.83 5.38 27.75
CA VAL A 426 4.06 4.78 28.29
C VAL A 426 3.90 4.20 29.71
N ASP A 427 2.70 4.30 30.29
CA ASP A 427 2.43 3.77 31.63
C ASP A 427 2.81 2.28 31.71
N GLY A 428 3.70 1.96 32.64
CA GLY A 428 4.22 0.61 32.82
C GLY A 428 5.39 0.20 31.92
N LEU A 429 5.64 0.86 30.76
CA LEU A 429 6.73 0.48 29.85
C LEU A 429 8.12 0.63 30.50
N ASP A 430 8.33 1.63 31.36
CA ASP A 430 9.58 1.81 32.09
C ASP A 430 9.91 0.61 32.98
N GLU A 431 8.92 -0.01 33.60
CA GLU A 431 9.08 -1.21 34.41
C GLU A 431 9.50 -2.41 33.52
N TYR A 432 8.82 -2.63 32.40
CA TYR A 432 9.17 -3.69 31.46
C TYR A 432 10.58 -3.51 30.88
N VAL A 433 10.94 -2.31 30.42
CA VAL A 433 12.29 -2.04 29.91
C VAL A 433 13.33 -2.27 31.00
N THR A 434 13.11 -1.80 32.22
CA THR A 434 14.04 -2.00 33.34
C THR A 434 14.20 -3.49 33.71
N LYS A 435 13.10 -4.26 33.64
CA LYS A 435 13.12 -5.71 33.89
C LYS A 435 13.88 -6.45 32.78
N ASN A 436 13.74 -6.02 31.53
CA ASN A 436 14.14 -6.78 30.35
C ASN A 436 15.53 -6.37 29.81
N GLN A 437 16.02 -5.14 30.06
CA GLN A 437 17.22 -4.56 29.40
C GLN A 437 18.51 -5.38 29.60
N ASP A 438 18.64 -6.15 30.68
CA ASP A 438 19.82 -6.98 30.91
C ASP A 438 19.64 -8.43 30.42
N LEU A 439 18.44 -8.78 29.98
CA LEU A 439 18.05 -10.14 29.58
C LEU A 439 17.87 -10.26 28.07
N TYR A 440 17.34 -9.21 27.44
CA TYR A 440 16.91 -9.28 26.05
C TYR A 440 17.38 -8.06 25.28
N ASP A 441 18.06 -8.29 24.18
CA ASP A 441 18.25 -7.28 23.13
C ASP A 441 17.14 -7.41 22.07
N MET A 442 16.82 -6.32 21.34
CA MET A 442 15.79 -6.33 20.31
C MET A 442 16.24 -5.54 19.07
N PRO A 443 16.47 -6.22 17.93
CA PRO A 443 16.67 -5.54 16.65
C PRO A 443 15.41 -4.79 16.20
N VAL A 444 15.57 -3.54 15.75
CA VAL A 444 14.45 -2.71 15.29
C VAL A 444 14.76 -2.13 13.90
N TYR A 445 13.80 -2.25 12.99
CA TYR A 445 13.82 -1.59 11.68
C TYR A 445 12.67 -0.60 11.58
N MET A 446 12.98 0.68 11.61
CA MET A 446 11.98 1.77 11.59
C MET A 446 12.01 2.49 10.25
N VAL A 447 10.83 2.71 9.66
CA VAL A 447 10.64 3.40 8.37
C VAL A 447 9.61 4.51 8.52
N ILE A 448 9.98 5.74 8.14
CA ILE A 448 9.07 6.90 8.21
C ILE A 448 9.27 7.78 6.98
N GLY A 449 8.16 8.22 6.38
CA GLY A 449 8.16 9.19 5.28
C GLY A 449 8.43 10.62 5.76
N THR A 450 9.22 11.40 5.01
CA THR A 450 9.50 12.81 5.36
C THR A 450 8.30 13.74 5.17
N LYS A 451 7.22 13.25 4.55
CA LYS A 451 5.93 13.96 4.37
C LYS A 451 4.80 13.31 5.18
N ASP A 452 5.15 12.50 6.18
CA ASP A 452 4.15 11.88 7.06
C ASP A 452 3.25 12.95 7.70
N VAL A 453 1.94 12.74 7.63
CA VAL A 453 0.91 13.67 8.12
C VAL A 453 1.01 13.93 9.64
N PHE A 454 1.54 12.98 10.38
CA PHE A 454 1.76 13.13 11.83
C PHE A 454 3.04 13.90 12.16
N ASN A 455 3.75 14.39 11.15
CA ASN A 455 4.97 15.19 11.31
C ASN A 455 6.01 14.52 12.22
N TYR A 456 6.30 13.24 11.96
CA TYR A 456 7.30 12.49 12.72
C TYR A 456 8.74 12.96 12.43
N LEU A 457 9.03 13.31 11.18
CA LEU A 457 10.34 13.79 10.75
C LEU A 457 10.31 15.27 10.32
N PRO A 458 11.33 16.08 10.63
CA PRO A 458 12.48 15.81 11.50
C PRO A 458 12.09 15.58 12.96
N VAL A 459 12.72 14.57 13.59
CA VAL A 459 12.38 14.17 14.96
C VAL A 459 12.60 15.30 15.99
N ALA A 460 13.61 16.14 15.78
CA ALA A 460 13.99 17.19 16.74
C ALA A 460 13.05 18.40 16.73
N SER A 461 12.40 18.70 15.60
CA SER A 461 11.69 19.98 15.39
C SER A 461 10.20 19.83 15.12
N ASN A 462 9.72 18.65 14.72
CA ASN A 462 8.33 18.41 14.40
C ASN A 462 7.51 17.91 15.61
N SER A 463 6.21 18.21 15.61
CA SER A 463 5.30 17.93 16.73
C SER A 463 5.15 16.43 17.02
N GLY A 464 5.14 15.59 15.99
CA GLY A 464 5.07 14.12 16.13
C GLY A 464 6.41 13.47 16.44
N GLY A 465 7.50 14.21 16.35
CA GLY A 465 8.86 13.70 16.59
C GLY A 465 9.02 13.11 17.99
N ILE A 466 8.28 13.60 18.98
CA ILE A 466 8.33 13.08 20.35
C ILE A 466 7.99 11.59 20.43
N ASN A 467 7.06 11.09 19.62
CA ASN A 467 6.69 9.68 19.60
C ASN A 467 7.85 8.80 19.12
N ILE A 468 8.63 9.34 18.19
CA ILE A 468 9.81 8.65 17.64
C ILE A 468 10.99 8.72 18.64
N GLN A 469 11.17 9.86 19.31
CA GLN A 469 12.16 10.01 20.37
C GLN A 469 11.95 8.95 21.46
N VAL A 470 10.71 8.83 21.94
CA VAL A 470 10.33 7.85 22.98
C VAL A 470 10.65 6.43 22.51
N ALA A 471 10.23 6.05 21.30
CA ALA A 471 10.50 4.73 20.76
C ALA A 471 12.00 4.44 20.66
N ILE A 472 12.79 5.35 20.12
CA ILE A 472 14.25 5.21 19.99
C ILE A 472 14.89 5.06 21.37
N GLN A 473 14.52 5.90 22.34
CA GLN A 473 15.09 5.89 23.69
C GLN A 473 14.79 4.59 24.44
N TYR A 474 13.57 4.06 24.34
CA TYR A 474 13.22 2.78 24.96
C TYR A 474 14.03 1.62 24.38
N TYR A 475 14.17 1.55 23.06
CA TYR A 475 14.95 0.49 22.43
C TYR A 475 16.46 0.67 22.58
N GLN A 476 16.97 1.90 22.71
CA GLN A 476 18.35 2.14 23.13
C GLN A 476 18.60 1.61 24.54
N ARG A 477 17.68 1.84 25.48
CA ARG A 477 17.78 1.30 26.84
C ARG A 477 17.72 -0.23 26.85
N LEU A 478 16.73 -0.81 26.17
CA LEU A 478 16.58 -2.27 26.10
C LEU A 478 17.84 -2.93 25.52
N ASN A 479 18.46 -2.30 24.52
CA ASN A 479 19.67 -2.80 23.86
C ASN A 479 20.98 -2.37 24.53
N ASN A 480 20.94 -1.81 25.74
CA ASN A 480 22.11 -1.31 26.45
C ASN A 480 22.99 -0.35 25.61
N MET A 481 22.35 0.46 24.77
CA MET A 481 23.01 1.51 23.97
C MET A 481 23.06 2.85 24.74
N THR A 482 23.95 3.74 24.31
CA THR A 482 23.91 5.14 24.77
C THR A 482 22.59 5.78 24.38
N VAL A 483 21.83 6.28 25.35
CA VAL A 483 20.54 6.91 25.12
C VAL A 483 20.72 8.30 24.52
N THR A 484 20.04 8.58 23.43
CA THR A 484 20.00 9.91 22.81
C THR A 484 19.13 10.84 23.65
N ASN A 485 19.77 11.70 24.46
CA ASN A 485 19.07 12.68 25.31
C ASN A 485 18.74 13.99 24.57
N GLN A 486 19.46 14.28 23.49
CA GLN A 486 19.26 15.47 22.69
C GLN A 486 19.29 15.11 21.21
N PHE A 487 18.15 15.21 20.55
CA PHE A 487 18.03 15.02 19.12
C PHE A 487 18.40 16.30 18.39
N ILE A 488 19.14 16.17 17.29
CA ILE A 488 19.55 17.30 16.44
C ILE A 488 18.61 17.46 15.24
N ASP A 489 18.45 18.67 14.74
CA ASP A 489 17.66 18.91 13.53
C ASP A 489 18.54 18.70 12.29
N ASP A 490 18.57 17.47 11.80
CA ASP A 490 19.30 17.04 10.61
C ASP A 490 18.38 16.73 9.41
N GLY A 491 17.11 17.06 9.53
CA GLY A 491 16.07 16.76 8.55
C GLY A 491 15.42 15.37 8.71
N TYR A 492 15.95 14.51 9.59
CA TYR A 492 15.52 13.13 9.77
C TYR A 492 15.40 12.75 11.26
N TYR A 493 16.13 11.70 11.67
CA TYR A 493 16.02 11.14 13.04
C TYR A 493 16.84 11.87 14.09
N GLY A 494 17.91 12.58 13.71
CA GLY A 494 18.65 13.44 14.60
C GLY A 494 19.34 12.76 15.79
N VAL A 495 19.69 11.49 15.68
CA VAL A 495 20.25 10.70 16.78
C VAL A 495 21.73 11.00 17.06
N ASP A 496 22.49 11.43 16.06
CA ASP A 496 23.89 11.83 16.14
C ASP A 496 24.26 12.70 14.92
N GLN A 497 25.55 13.08 14.80
CA GLN A 497 26.05 13.92 13.70
C GLN A 497 26.56 13.12 12.49
N GLN A 498 26.36 11.81 12.45
CA GLN A 498 26.82 10.99 11.34
C GLN A 498 25.87 11.10 10.14
N SER A 499 26.43 11.08 8.94
CA SER A 499 25.65 11.16 7.70
C SER A 499 24.82 9.90 7.46
N TYR A 500 23.65 10.10 6.88
CA TYR A 500 22.80 9.00 6.40
C TYR A 500 23.41 8.34 5.16
N LYS A 501 23.21 7.04 5.03
CA LYS A 501 23.54 6.28 3.82
C LYS A 501 22.27 6.13 2.97
N GLU A 502 22.43 6.18 1.67
CA GLU A 502 21.35 5.80 0.76
C GLU A 502 21.24 4.28 0.68
N VAL A 503 20.01 3.80 0.81
CA VAL A 503 19.68 2.39 0.61
C VAL A 503 19.20 2.22 -0.82
N ILE A 504 19.85 1.33 -1.57
CA ILE A 504 19.43 0.96 -2.91
C ILE A 504 18.27 -0.02 -2.77
N ASN A 505 17.12 0.33 -3.35
CA ASN A 505 15.92 -0.48 -3.37
C ASN A 505 15.37 -0.57 -4.81
N ASN A 506 14.29 -1.31 -5.02
CA ASN A 506 13.66 -1.47 -6.34
C ASN A 506 12.55 -0.44 -6.62
N GLY A 507 12.42 0.58 -5.78
CA GLY A 507 11.47 1.67 -5.93
C GLY A 507 12.13 2.95 -6.43
N SER A 508 11.33 3.96 -6.76
CA SER A 508 11.79 5.25 -7.27
C SER A 508 12.18 6.24 -6.18
N LEU A 509 11.77 6.01 -4.93
CA LEU A 509 12.04 6.93 -3.81
C LEU A 509 13.35 6.60 -3.09
N THR A 510 14.05 7.65 -2.67
CA THR A 510 15.30 7.52 -1.92
C THR A 510 15.03 7.19 -0.47
N ILE A 511 15.71 6.15 0.04
CA ILE A 511 15.71 5.79 1.46
C ILE A 511 17.02 6.23 2.09
N LYS A 512 16.95 7.05 3.13
CA LYS A 512 18.09 7.50 3.94
C LYS A 512 18.18 6.66 5.21
N ASN A 513 19.25 5.91 5.37
CA ASN A 513 19.47 5.00 6.49
C ASN A 513 20.50 5.52 7.48
N ARG A 514 20.19 5.39 8.75
CA ARG A 514 21.12 5.51 9.87
C ARG A 514 20.95 4.31 10.81
N THR A 515 22.03 3.59 11.11
CA THR A 515 21.98 2.42 11.98
C THR A 515 22.79 2.67 13.27
N LEU A 516 22.16 2.42 14.41
CA LEU A 516 22.79 2.38 15.73
C LEU A 516 23.03 0.90 16.05
N THR A 517 24.18 0.56 16.60
CA THR A 517 24.55 -0.84 16.90
C THR A 517 25.20 -0.93 18.26
N ASN A 518 24.81 -1.89 19.10
CA ASN A 518 25.45 -2.18 20.38
C ASN A 518 26.68 -3.09 20.22
N ASP A 519 27.38 -3.32 21.31
CA ASP A 519 28.62 -4.13 21.33
C ASP A 519 28.38 -5.60 20.95
N LYS A 520 27.12 -6.09 21.05
CA LYS A 520 26.73 -7.44 20.65
C LYS A 520 26.34 -7.55 19.17
N GLY A 521 26.33 -6.42 18.43
CA GLY A 521 25.94 -6.37 17.02
C GLY A 521 24.43 -6.23 16.78
N VAL A 522 23.63 -6.04 17.82
CA VAL A 522 22.19 -5.77 17.68
C VAL A 522 21.96 -4.32 17.26
N SER A 523 21.09 -4.11 16.30
CA SER A 523 20.95 -2.80 15.65
C SER A 523 19.53 -2.23 15.73
N ILE A 524 19.48 -0.88 15.78
CA ILE A 524 18.31 -0.08 15.48
C ILE A 524 18.57 0.61 14.15
N SER A 525 17.85 0.20 13.11
CA SER A 525 17.94 0.75 11.76
C SER A 525 16.86 1.81 11.57
N LEU A 526 17.26 3.06 11.35
CA LEU A 526 16.41 4.22 11.19
C LEU A 526 16.40 4.63 9.71
N ASN A 527 15.24 4.53 9.06
CA ASN A 527 15.09 4.70 7.62
C ASN A 527 14.07 5.80 7.33
N ALA A 528 14.49 6.86 6.65
CA ALA A 528 13.62 7.92 6.20
C ALA A 528 13.41 7.80 4.68
N ILE A 529 12.16 7.88 4.23
CA ILE A 529 11.83 7.89 2.80
C ILE A 529 11.55 9.33 2.40
N ASP A 530 12.38 9.85 1.50
CA ASP A 530 12.22 11.22 1.01
C ASP A 530 10.91 11.35 0.22
N ASN A 531 10.16 12.43 0.48
CA ASN A 531 8.89 12.77 -0.15
C ASN A 531 7.74 11.75 0.03
N PHE A 532 7.87 10.80 0.95
CA PHE A 532 6.84 9.80 1.23
C PHE A 532 5.93 10.21 2.40
N GLY A 533 4.66 9.78 2.32
CA GLY A 533 3.63 10.09 3.31
C GLY A 533 3.49 9.02 4.41
N HIS A 534 2.29 8.94 5.00
CA HIS A 534 1.94 8.01 6.08
C HIS A 534 1.39 6.70 5.52
N TRP A 535 2.27 5.79 5.07
CA TRP A 535 1.83 4.52 4.48
C TRP A 535 2.95 3.46 4.46
N ASN A 536 2.62 2.24 4.05
CA ASN A 536 3.58 1.22 3.68
C ASN A 536 4.32 1.63 2.39
N TYR A 537 5.60 1.34 2.31
CA TYR A 537 6.37 1.47 1.09
C TYR A 537 6.91 0.09 0.70
N GLU A 538 6.31 -0.51 -0.33
CA GLU A 538 6.53 -1.91 -0.73
C GLU A 538 8.00 -2.32 -0.79
N PRO A 539 8.94 -1.54 -1.40
CA PRO A 539 10.35 -1.93 -1.48
C PRO A 539 11.03 -2.13 -0.12
N THR A 540 10.49 -1.53 0.96
CA THR A 540 11.10 -1.66 2.30
C THR A 540 10.87 -3.02 2.94
N ALA A 541 9.88 -3.81 2.48
CA ALA A 541 9.68 -5.17 2.99
C ALA A 541 10.91 -6.07 2.74
N LEU A 542 11.50 -6.00 1.54
CA LEU A 542 12.71 -6.74 1.23
C LEU A 542 13.92 -6.24 2.05
N GLU A 543 14.06 -4.93 2.24
CA GLU A 543 15.13 -4.37 3.06
C GLU A 543 14.96 -4.76 4.54
N MET A 544 13.74 -4.75 5.04
CA MET A 544 13.40 -5.20 6.39
C MET A 544 13.65 -6.70 6.56
N TRP A 545 13.32 -7.52 5.56
CA TRP A 545 13.65 -8.94 5.56
C TRP A 545 15.16 -9.18 5.57
N LYS A 546 15.94 -8.47 4.76
CA LYS A 546 17.42 -8.52 4.79
C LYS A 546 17.98 -8.15 6.16
N PHE A 547 17.31 -7.25 6.88
CA PHE A 547 17.66 -6.90 8.24
C PHE A 547 17.27 -8.02 9.22
N PHE A 548 16.02 -8.49 9.20
CA PHE A 548 15.51 -9.51 10.10
C PHE A 548 16.26 -10.84 9.99
N SER A 549 16.54 -11.29 8.78
CA SER A 549 17.23 -12.56 8.54
C SER A 549 18.63 -12.65 9.15
N GLN A 550 19.21 -11.52 9.57
CA GLN A 550 20.48 -11.49 10.28
C GLN A 550 20.37 -11.91 11.75
N TYR A 551 19.15 -12.00 12.30
CA TYR A 551 18.93 -12.22 13.73
C TYR A 551 18.05 -13.45 13.96
N SER A 552 18.36 -14.16 15.04
CA SER A 552 17.49 -15.15 15.65
C SER A 552 17.59 -15.04 17.17
N ARG A 553 16.65 -15.61 17.90
CA ARG A 553 16.66 -15.61 19.35
C ARG A 553 17.05 -16.97 19.86
N ASP A 554 18.05 -17.07 20.72
CA ASP A 554 18.32 -18.32 21.47
C ASP A 554 17.17 -18.57 22.46
N LEU A 555 16.44 -19.64 22.23
CA LEU A 555 15.25 -19.98 23.04
C LEU A 555 15.59 -20.44 24.46
N THR A 556 16.87 -20.69 24.76
CA THR A 556 17.33 -21.12 26.06
C THR A 556 17.82 -19.95 26.92
N THR A 557 18.59 -19.04 26.29
CA THR A 557 19.19 -17.90 26.98
C THR A 557 18.40 -16.62 26.83
N GLY A 558 17.55 -16.54 25.78
CA GLY A 558 16.82 -15.32 25.39
C GLY A 558 17.68 -14.31 24.64
N GLU A 559 18.96 -14.57 24.39
CA GLU A 559 19.85 -13.66 23.69
C GLU A 559 19.57 -13.61 22.17
N ILE A 560 19.84 -12.48 21.55
CA ILE A 560 19.88 -12.37 20.08
C ILE A 560 21.18 -12.97 19.56
N VAL A 561 21.04 -13.85 18.58
CA VAL A 561 22.14 -14.49 17.86
C VAL A 561 22.23 -13.87 16.46
N LEU A 562 23.43 -13.46 16.08
CA LEU A 562 23.71 -12.99 14.72
C LEU A 562 23.87 -14.19 13.79
N ASN A 563 22.94 -14.34 12.85
CA ASN A 563 23.03 -15.34 11.81
C ASN A 563 24.19 -14.99 10.84
N LYS A 564 25.00 -15.95 10.48
CA LYS A 564 26.01 -15.75 9.43
C LYS A 564 25.29 -15.38 8.14
N LYS A 565 25.77 -14.36 7.43
CA LYS A 565 25.34 -14.13 6.05
C LYS A 565 25.56 -15.41 5.27
N GLU A 566 24.49 -16.02 4.76
CA GLU A 566 24.65 -16.99 3.69
C GLU A 566 25.24 -16.22 2.50
N ASP A 567 26.42 -16.62 2.06
CA ASP A 567 27.01 -16.12 0.80
C ASP A 567 26.11 -16.61 -0.34
N ASN A 568 25.00 -15.92 -0.58
CA ASN A 568 24.12 -16.14 -1.73
C ASN A 568 24.80 -15.67 -3.05
N ASN A 569 26.00 -16.18 -3.30
CA ASN A 569 26.64 -16.17 -4.61
C ASN A 569 26.29 -17.44 -5.41
N THR A 570 25.10 -17.96 -5.27
CA THR A 570 24.56 -18.94 -6.22
C THR A 570 23.65 -18.21 -7.21
N VAL A 571 24.25 -17.61 -8.22
CA VAL A 571 23.62 -17.36 -9.51
C VAL A 571 22.92 -18.65 -9.95
N PRO A 572 21.64 -18.65 -10.30
CA PRO A 572 20.98 -19.81 -10.88
C PRO A 572 21.79 -20.27 -12.10
N PRO A 573 21.93 -21.56 -12.37
CA PRO A 573 22.72 -22.03 -13.51
C PRO A 573 22.11 -21.52 -14.82
N GLU A 574 22.80 -20.61 -15.48
CA GLU A 574 22.52 -20.27 -16.88
C GLU A 574 22.48 -21.55 -17.70
N ASN A 575 21.36 -21.81 -18.34
CA ASN A 575 21.28 -22.78 -19.43
C ASN A 575 22.24 -22.35 -20.55
N LYS A 576 23.38 -22.99 -20.59
CA LYS A 576 24.31 -22.89 -21.72
C LYS A 576 23.71 -23.61 -22.91
N ASP A 577 23.15 -22.86 -23.83
CA ASP A 577 23.14 -23.28 -25.24
C ASP A 577 24.22 -22.51 -25.98
N THR A 578 25.15 -23.32 -26.43
CA THR A 578 26.35 -22.99 -27.19
C THR A 578 26.02 -22.53 -28.60
N SER A 579 26.44 -21.33 -29.02
CA SER A 579 27.16 -21.18 -30.28
C SER A 579 27.86 -19.82 -30.35
N SER A 580 29.13 -19.92 -30.63
CA SER A 580 30.16 -18.90 -30.83
C SER A 580 29.87 -17.93 -31.97
N THR A 581 30.19 -16.66 -31.79
CA THR A 581 31.15 -15.96 -32.68
C THR A 581 31.62 -14.65 -32.05
N GLU A 582 32.95 -14.55 -31.87
CA GLU A 582 33.68 -13.33 -31.53
C GLU A 582 33.56 -12.27 -32.65
N ILE A 583 33.37 -11.02 -32.29
CA ILE A 583 33.99 -9.87 -32.98
C ILE A 583 34.33 -8.80 -31.95
N THR A 584 35.60 -8.53 -31.82
CA THR A 584 36.22 -7.38 -31.14
C THR A 584 35.95 -6.08 -31.91
N ASP A 585 35.62 -4.98 -31.24
CA ASP A 585 36.42 -3.75 -31.41
C ASP A 585 36.16 -2.70 -30.31
N LYS A 586 37.24 -2.06 -29.96
CA LYS A 586 37.39 -0.93 -29.04
C LYS A 586 36.88 0.37 -29.65
N ASN A 587 36.27 1.24 -28.84
CA ASN A 587 36.81 2.60 -28.69
C ASN A 587 36.17 3.43 -27.58
N THR A 588 37.02 4.08 -26.84
CA THR A 588 36.84 5.10 -25.82
C THR A 588 36.35 6.43 -26.37
N SER A 589 35.48 7.14 -25.63
CA SER A 589 35.66 8.59 -25.40
C SER A 589 34.75 9.12 -24.30
N ASN A 590 35.37 9.83 -23.38
CA ASN A 590 34.79 10.67 -22.31
C ASN A 590 34.00 11.86 -22.85
N SER A 591 32.88 12.20 -22.20
CA SER A 591 32.51 13.62 -21.99
C SER A 591 31.45 13.75 -20.89
N ASN A 592 31.77 14.48 -19.84
CA ASN A 592 30.88 15.00 -18.79
C ASN A 592 29.93 16.07 -19.34
N PRO A 593 28.71 16.18 -18.86
CA PRO A 593 28.01 17.46 -18.83
C PRO A 593 27.72 17.97 -17.40
N LYS A 594 27.69 19.27 -17.33
CA LYS A 594 27.65 20.18 -16.21
C LYS A 594 26.32 20.15 -15.45
N GLU A 595 26.44 20.33 -14.12
CA GLU A 595 25.35 20.72 -13.20
C GLU A 595 24.72 22.07 -13.56
N GLU A 596 23.40 22.13 -13.55
CA GLU A 596 22.62 23.37 -13.41
C GLU A 596 21.79 23.32 -12.12
N THR A 597 22.08 24.28 -11.25
CA THR A 597 21.40 24.52 -9.98
C THR A 597 20.05 25.20 -10.17
N LYS A 598 18.95 24.62 -9.70
CA LYS A 598 17.65 25.28 -9.57
C LYS A 598 17.41 25.80 -8.16
N LYS A 599 16.99 27.06 -8.08
CA LYS A 599 16.67 27.80 -6.84
C LYS A 599 15.31 27.41 -6.29
N ALA A 600 15.25 27.21 -4.97
CA ALA A 600 14.01 26.99 -4.22
C ALA A 600 13.20 28.29 -4.05
N VAL A 601 11.89 28.21 -4.18
CA VAL A 601 10.91 29.26 -3.86
C VAL A 601 10.14 28.84 -2.60
N LYS A 602 10.12 29.74 -1.60
CA LYS A 602 9.34 29.60 -0.36
C LYS A 602 7.93 30.13 -0.57
N THR A 603 6.90 29.35 -0.24
CA THR A 603 5.58 29.89 0.07
C THR A 603 4.98 29.10 1.25
N GLY A 604 4.60 29.82 2.30
CA GLY A 604 3.88 29.28 3.44
C GLY A 604 2.42 29.69 3.38
N ASP A 605 1.54 28.81 3.81
CA ASP A 605 0.18 29.18 4.26
C ASP A 605 -0.26 28.24 5.39
N GLN A 606 -0.70 28.85 6.52
CA GLN A 606 -0.98 28.19 7.79
C GLN A 606 -2.47 27.88 8.02
N SER A 607 -3.35 28.03 7.04
CA SER A 607 -4.81 28.08 7.27
C SER A 607 -5.56 26.75 7.22
N ILE A 608 -4.90 25.63 6.87
CA ILE A 608 -5.56 24.31 6.69
C ILE A 608 -5.53 23.45 7.96
N PHE A 609 -4.65 23.78 8.92
CA PHE A 609 -4.43 22.96 10.12
C PHE A 609 -5.60 22.90 11.11
N GLU A 610 -6.45 23.92 11.16
CA GLU A 610 -7.56 23.96 12.13
C GLU A 610 -8.74 23.05 11.77
N VAL A 611 -8.89 22.64 10.52
CA VAL A 611 -10.04 21.84 10.07
C VAL A 611 -9.82 20.35 10.37
N PHE A 612 -8.61 19.86 10.30
CA PHE A 612 -8.32 18.44 10.54
C PHE A 612 -8.21 18.07 12.02
N ALA A 613 -7.76 18.97 12.87
CA ALA A 613 -7.78 18.77 14.32
C ALA A 613 -9.20 18.65 14.89
N VAL A 614 -10.18 19.32 14.27
CA VAL A 614 -11.60 19.26 14.67
C VAL A 614 -12.25 17.93 14.23
N ILE A 615 -11.86 17.34 13.12
CA ILE A 615 -12.43 16.06 12.64
C ILE A 615 -11.92 14.88 13.48
N SER A 616 -10.64 14.87 13.86
CA SER A 616 -10.10 13.84 14.76
C SER A 616 -10.62 13.96 16.20
N LEU A 617 -10.93 15.16 16.67
CA LEU A 617 -11.56 15.38 17.97
C LEU A 617 -13.06 15.04 17.97
N LEU A 618 -13.76 15.20 16.85
CA LEU A 618 -15.17 14.84 16.71
C LEU A 618 -15.37 13.31 16.64
N SER A 619 -14.45 12.56 16.06
CA SER A 619 -14.53 11.10 16.08
C SER A 619 -14.25 10.52 17.48
N ALA A 620 -13.33 11.11 18.25
CA ALA A 620 -13.10 10.73 19.65
C ALA A 620 -14.26 11.17 20.59
N GLY A 621 -14.86 12.34 20.32
CA GLY A 621 -16.00 12.86 21.10
C GLY A 621 -17.30 12.08 20.89
N ALA A 622 -17.54 11.53 19.69
CA ALA A 622 -18.73 10.72 19.40
C ALA A 622 -18.73 9.39 20.17
N PHE A 623 -17.55 8.78 20.35
CA PHE A 623 -17.41 7.52 21.11
C PHE A 623 -17.68 7.71 22.62
N VAL A 624 -17.33 8.86 23.19
CA VAL A 624 -17.57 9.15 24.62
C VAL A 624 -19.03 9.49 24.90
N THR A 625 -19.74 10.08 23.93
CA THR A 625 -21.15 10.49 24.11
C THR A 625 -22.11 9.31 23.97
N ILE A 626 -21.81 8.33 23.13
CA ILE A 626 -22.66 7.13 22.97
C ILE A 626 -22.59 6.24 24.22
N LYS A 627 -21.44 6.18 24.90
CA LYS A 627 -21.29 5.41 26.16
C LYS A 627 -22.07 6.00 27.35
N LYS A 628 -22.60 7.22 27.25
CA LYS A 628 -23.40 7.89 28.31
C LYS A 628 -24.92 7.78 28.13
N PHE A 629 -25.40 7.22 27.02
CA PHE A 629 -26.83 7.08 26.74
C PHE A 629 -27.35 5.64 26.71
N VAL A 630 -26.50 4.67 27.04
CA VAL A 630 -26.89 3.25 27.19
C VAL A 630 -26.56 2.84 28.62
N HIS A 631 -27.38 3.37 29.56
CA HIS A 631 -27.63 2.81 30.90
C HIS A 631 -29.05 3.18 31.29
#